data_fa1e5054b9a05726fe8fe190594aad23
#
_entry.id   fa1e5054b9a05726fe8fe190594aad23
#
_cell.length_a   1.000
_cell.length_b   1.000
_cell.length_c   1.000
_cell.angle_alpha   90.00
_cell.angle_beta   90.00
_cell.angle_gamma   90.00
#
_symmetry.space_group_name_H-M   'P 1'
#
loop_
_entity.id
_entity.type
_entity.pdbx_description
1 polymer ?
#
loop_
_entity_poly.entity_id
_entity_poly.type
_entity_poly.pdbx_seq_one_letter_code
_entity_poly.pdbx_strand_id
1 'polypeptide(L)'
;LAGAVLHAGRPTIPGLLLVLPVRGEALALEHDVRELRRVRSSLPGAQIVIADCGLTAEARGLADYLAEREDNAAVVNGADFRLDAGNER
;
A
#
# COMPACT_ATOMS: atom_id res chain seq x y z
N LEU A 1 -0.28 -11.71 5.67
CA LEU A 1 -0.31 -10.50 4.89
C LEU A 1 -1.10 -9.43 5.61
N ALA A 2 -0.52 -8.27 5.74
CA ALA A 2 -1.15 -7.20 6.49
C ALA A 2 -1.92 -6.22 5.62
N GLY A 3 -2.07 -6.53 4.38
CA GLY A 3 -2.72 -5.60 3.47
C GLY A 3 -4.23 -5.60 3.60
N ALA A 4 -4.83 -4.57 3.07
CA ALA A 4 -6.26 -4.46 3.01
C ALA A 4 -6.69 -4.00 1.63
N VAL A 5 -7.87 -4.37 1.24
CA VAL A 5 -8.41 -3.97 -0.04
C VAL A 5 -9.50 -2.95 0.21
N LEU A 6 -9.35 -1.78 -0.40
CA LEU A 6 -10.31 -0.70 -0.20
C LEU A 6 -10.78 -0.20 -1.54
N HIS A 7 -12.03 0.19 -1.59
CA HIS A 7 -12.50 0.93 -2.75
C HIS A 7 -11.97 2.33 -2.69
N ALA A 8 -11.80 2.93 -3.82
CA ALA A 8 -11.29 4.29 -3.88
C ALA A 8 -12.24 5.31 -3.28
N GLY A 9 -13.41 4.90 -2.90
CA GLY A 9 -14.27 5.77 -2.16
C GLY A 9 -15.16 6.66 -2.98
N ARG A 10 -15.08 6.58 -4.28
CA ARG A 10 -15.89 7.39 -5.16
C ARG A 10 -16.56 6.53 -6.20
N PRO A 11 -17.84 6.73 -6.45
CA PRO A 11 -18.50 5.94 -7.49
C PRO A 11 -17.89 6.15 -8.86
N THR A 12 -17.30 7.32 -9.08
CA THR A 12 -16.75 7.64 -10.37
C THR A 12 -15.33 7.15 -10.56
N ILE A 13 -14.74 6.59 -9.52
CA ILE A 13 -13.38 6.09 -9.60
C ILE A 13 -13.42 4.60 -9.37
N PRO A 14 -13.35 3.84 -10.42
CA PRO A 14 -13.56 2.40 -10.31
C PRO A 14 -12.31 1.64 -9.91
N GLY A 15 -11.50 2.16 -9.08
CA GLY A 15 -10.29 1.48 -8.70
C GLY A 15 -10.37 0.85 -7.33
N LEU A 16 -9.49 -0.10 -7.10
CA LEU A 16 -9.27 -0.67 -5.78
C LEU A 16 -7.89 -0.27 -5.32
N LEU A 17 -7.75 -0.07 -4.03
CA LEU A 17 -6.45 0.16 -3.45
C LEU A 17 -6.07 -1.05 -2.62
N LEU A 18 -4.90 -1.60 -2.90
CA LEU A 18 -4.33 -2.67 -2.09
C LEU A 18 -3.35 -2.00 -1.15
N VAL A 19 -3.74 -1.84 0.10
CA VAL A 19 -2.98 -1.04 1.04
C VAL A 19 -2.17 -1.93 1.95
N LEU A 20 -0.89 -1.62 2.07
CA LEU A 20 0.03 -2.36 2.93
C LEU A 20 0.59 -1.39 3.96
N PRO A 21 0.05 -1.39 5.19
CA PRO A 21 0.63 -0.56 6.25
C PRO A 21 1.90 -1.24 6.77
N VAL A 22 2.96 -0.46 6.87
CA VAL A 22 4.25 -0.99 7.29
C VAL A 22 4.90 -0.07 8.30
N ARG A 23 5.74 -0.65 9.15
CA ARG A 23 6.40 0.13 10.18
C ARG A 23 7.73 -0.54 10.56
N GLY A 24 8.58 0.21 11.22
CA GLY A 24 9.84 -0.30 11.71
C GLY A 24 10.74 -0.74 10.60
N GLU A 25 11.40 -1.85 10.78
CA GLU A 25 12.30 -2.38 9.77
C GLU A 25 11.60 -3.10 8.64
N ALA A 26 10.35 -3.45 8.86
CA ALA A 26 9.52 -4.08 7.83
C ALA A 26 10.26 -5.19 7.11
N LEU A 27 10.76 -6.17 7.86
CA LEU A 27 11.61 -7.21 7.29
C LEU A 27 10.92 -8.04 6.22
N ALA A 28 9.60 -8.09 6.24
CA ALA A 28 8.85 -8.84 5.25
C ALA A 28 8.36 -7.98 4.10
N LEU A 29 8.85 -6.75 4.00
CA LEU A 29 8.31 -5.80 3.04
C LEU A 29 8.37 -6.31 1.61
N GLU A 30 9.50 -6.83 1.21
CA GLU A 30 9.67 -7.31 -0.16
C GLU A 30 8.72 -8.46 -0.44
N HIS A 31 8.59 -9.36 0.51
CA HIS A 31 7.68 -10.48 0.36
C HIS A 31 6.24 -10.02 0.28
N ASP A 32 5.86 -9.07 1.14
CA ASP A 32 4.49 -8.58 1.18
C ASP A 32 4.14 -7.85 -0.10
N VAL A 33 5.05 -7.06 -0.63
CA VAL A 33 4.80 -6.37 -1.90
C VAL A 33 4.63 -7.39 -3.03
N ARG A 34 5.43 -8.43 -3.02
CA ARG A 34 5.32 -9.47 -4.03
C ARG A 34 3.96 -10.16 -3.95
N GLU A 35 3.46 -10.40 -2.73
CA GLU A 35 2.15 -11.01 -2.57
C GLU A 35 1.04 -10.08 -3.06
N LEU A 36 1.16 -8.80 -2.76
CA LEU A 36 0.17 -7.85 -3.27
C LEU A 36 0.19 -7.76 -4.78
N ARG A 37 1.38 -7.85 -5.36
CA ARG A 37 1.47 -7.83 -6.82
C ARG A 37 0.75 -9.02 -7.42
N ARG A 38 0.85 -10.18 -6.75
CA ARG A 38 0.15 -11.36 -7.21
C ARG A 38 -1.36 -11.16 -7.14
N VAL A 39 -1.84 -10.59 -6.04
CA VAL A 39 -3.27 -10.30 -5.90
C VAL A 39 -3.70 -9.31 -6.96
N ARG A 40 -2.89 -8.27 -7.19
CA ARG A 40 -3.24 -7.23 -8.16
C ARG A 40 -3.38 -7.81 -9.56
N SER A 41 -2.66 -8.85 -9.87
CA SER A 41 -2.73 -9.42 -11.21
C SER A 41 -4.13 -9.96 -11.52
N SER A 42 -4.91 -10.24 -10.48
CA SER A 42 -6.28 -10.69 -10.65
C SER A 42 -7.29 -9.55 -10.53
N LEU A 43 -6.82 -8.33 -10.31
CA LEU A 43 -7.68 -7.18 -10.07
C LEU A 43 -7.26 -6.03 -10.97
N PRO A 44 -7.65 -6.06 -12.22
CA PRO A 44 -7.19 -5.03 -13.17
C PRO A 44 -7.53 -3.65 -12.68
N GLY A 45 -6.56 -2.76 -12.76
CA GLY A 45 -6.74 -1.39 -12.33
C GLY A 45 -6.46 -1.14 -10.87
N ALA A 46 -6.20 -2.16 -10.09
CA ALA A 46 -5.89 -1.96 -8.67
C ALA A 46 -4.52 -1.32 -8.52
N GLN A 47 -4.39 -0.50 -7.50
CA GLN A 47 -3.13 0.16 -7.17
C GLN A 47 -2.61 -0.37 -5.84
N ILE A 48 -1.29 -0.47 -5.74
CA ILE A 48 -0.64 -0.85 -4.49
C ILE A 48 -0.21 0.42 -3.77
N VAL A 49 -0.60 0.54 -2.52
CA VAL A 49 -0.22 1.68 -1.70
C VAL A 49 0.51 1.16 -0.47
N ILE A 50 1.77 1.55 -0.33
CA ILE A 50 2.56 1.21 0.83
C ILE A 50 2.45 2.38 1.80
N ALA A 51 1.77 2.16 2.92
CA ALA A 51 1.53 3.22 3.89
C ALA A 51 2.60 3.18 4.96
N ASP A 52 3.43 4.21 5.01
CA ASP A 52 4.53 4.32 5.96
C ASP A 52 3.97 4.73 7.31
N CYS A 53 3.89 3.78 8.24
CA CYS A 53 3.38 4.02 9.57
C CYS A 53 4.52 4.07 10.59
N GLY A 54 5.69 4.49 10.15
CA GLY A 54 6.84 4.60 11.04
C GLY A 54 8.00 3.72 10.58
N LEU A 55 8.31 3.73 9.29
CA LEU A 55 9.44 2.97 8.77
C LEU A 55 10.75 3.60 9.18
N THR A 56 11.76 2.75 9.38
CA THR A 56 13.12 3.25 9.50
C THR A 56 13.55 3.84 8.16
N ALA A 57 14.62 4.63 8.18
CA ALA A 57 15.11 5.24 6.95
C ALA A 57 15.47 4.19 5.91
N GLU A 58 16.10 3.10 6.35
CA GLU A 58 16.47 2.05 5.42
C GLU A 58 15.25 1.36 4.84
N ALA A 59 14.25 1.08 5.68
CA ALA A 59 13.05 0.43 5.21
C ALA A 59 12.27 1.34 4.27
N ARG A 60 12.28 2.65 4.54
CA ARG A 60 11.61 3.60 3.65
C ARG A 60 12.29 3.62 2.29
N GLY A 61 13.62 3.56 2.28
CA GLY A 61 14.36 3.51 1.02
C GLY A 61 14.01 2.27 0.22
N LEU A 62 13.86 1.14 0.88
CA LEU A 62 13.47 -0.07 0.20
C LEU A 62 12.04 0.04 -0.33
N ALA A 63 11.14 0.62 0.45
CA ALA A 63 9.77 0.79 0.01
C ALA A 63 9.71 1.67 -1.24
N ASP A 64 10.46 2.77 -1.25
CA ASP A 64 10.49 3.65 -2.41
C ASP A 64 11.04 2.92 -3.62
N TYR A 65 12.09 2.13 -3.42
CA TYR A 65 12.68 1.36 -4.50
C TYR A 65 11.68 0.36 -5.09
N LEU A 66 10.98 -0.35 -4.21
CA LEU A 66 10.02 -1.34 -4.67
C LEU A 66 8.84 -0.68 -5.41
N ALA A 67 8.40 0.47 -4.91
CA ALA A 67 7.29 1.16 -5.55
C ALA A 67 7.68 1.67 -6.93
N GLU A 68 8.92 2.12 -7.09
CA GLU A 68 9.37 2.60 -8.39
C GLU A 68 9.42 1.50 -9.43
N ARG A 69 9.62 0.28 -8.99
CA ARG A 69 9.71 -0.84 -9.91
C ARG A 69 8.37 -1.43 -10.27
N GLU A 70 7.30 -0.99 -9.63
CA GLU A 70 5.97 -1.51 -9.90
C GLU A 70 5.12 -0.45 -10.57
N ASP A 71 4.34 -0.86 -11.54
CA ASP A 71 3.34 0.02 -12.11
C ASP A 71 2.23 0.18 -11.09
N ASN A 72 1.68 1.36 -11.01
CA ASN A 72 0.54 1.61 -10.13
C ASN A 72 0.84 1.29 -8.69
N ALA A 73 2.01 1.72 -8.22
CA ALA A 73 2.38 1.55 -6.83
C ALA A 73 2.93 2.87 -6.31
N ALA A 74 2.66 3.17 -5.06
CA ALA A 74 3.11 4.41 -4.45
C ALA A 74 3.35 4.20 -2.96
N VAL A 75 4.24 5.01 -2.40
CA VAL A 75 4.48 5.04 -0.97
C VAL A 75 3.89 6.34 -0.45
N VAL A 76 3.09 6.25 0.59
CA VAL A 76 2.49 7.43 1.20
C VAL A 76 2.74 7.38 2.70
N ASN A 77 2.64 8.52 3.35
CA ASN A 77 2.73 8.55 4.80
C ASN A 77 1.43 8.05 5.37
N GLY A 78 1.53 7.14 6.34
CA GLY A 78 0.34 6.60 6.95
C GLY A 78 -0.50 7.66 7.63
N ALA A 79 0.14 8.70 8.13
CA ALA A 79 -0.59 9.78 8.78
C ALA A 79 -1.48 10.53 7.80
N ASP A 80 -1.09 10.55 6.54
CA ASP A 80 -1.85 11.27 5.52
C ASP A 80 -2.88 10.39 4.84
N PHE A 81 -2.80 9.10 5.04
CA PHE A 81 -3.68 8.15 4.37
C PHE A 81 -4.59 7.50 5.39
N ARG A 82 -5.85 7.78 5.30
CA ARG A 82 -6.80 7.26 6.27
C ARG A 82 -7.46 6.02 5.75
N LEU A 83 -7.22 4.92 6.44
CA LEU A 83 -7.80 3.66 6.07
C LEU A 83 -9.23 3.53 6.52
N ASP A 84 -9.51 4.08 7.67
CA ASP A 84 -10.83 3.87 8.17
C ASP A 84 -11.65 5.08 7.92
N ALA A 85 -12.18 5.15 6.88
CA ALA A 85 -13.06 6.24 6.60
C ALA A 85 -13.96 6.50 7.77
N GLY A 86 -13.97 5.68 8.58
CA GLY A 86 -14.74 5.88 9.69
C GLY A 86 -14.07 6.42 10.84
N ASN A 87 -13.48 6.52 10.97
CA ASN A 87 -13.14 6.83 12.02
C ASN A 87 -13.50 7.84 12.59
N GLU A 88 -14.03 7.69 12.19
CA GLU A 88 -14.40 8.29 12.62
C GLU A 88 -14.74 8.66 13.36
N ARG A 89 -14.90 8.63 13.47
CA ARG A 89 -15.28 8.88 14.17
C ARG A 89 -15.43 9.14 14.69
#